data_97980129698b10e6245f63a1e90d8c26
#
_entry.id   97980129698b10e6245f63a1e90d8c26
#
_cell.length_a   1.000
_cell.length_b   1.000
_cell.length_c   1.000
_cell.angle_alpha   90.00
_cell.angle_beta   90.00
_cell.angle_gamma   90.00
#
_symmetry.space_group_name_H-M   'P 1'
#
loop_
_entity.id
_entity.type
_entity.pdbx_description
1 polymer ?
#
loop_
_entity_poly.entity_id
_entity_poly.type
_entity_poly.pdbx_seq_one_letter_code
_entity_poly.pdbx_strand_id
1 'polypeptide(L)'
;MHQLVNIILAVLLFGFIIFFHELGHFLAARLFGVGVDSFSLGMGPKIIAKKRGDTEYAIRAVPFGGFCAMQGEDESKRELRPGDFTAHAPWQRFFILIAGACFNFLLAFLLGLVLVMQTGVDKPYIGQLMPGMPA
;
A
#
# COMPACT_ATOMS: atom_id res chain seq x y z
N MET A 1 -16.96 -6.90 24.55
CA MET A 1 -16.57 -5.55 24.13
C MET A 1 -15.15 -5.51 23.52
N HIS A 2 -14.13 -6.08 24.18
CA HIS A 2 -12.75 -6.12 23.65
C HIS A 2 -12.59 -6.80 22.27
N GLN A 3 -13.30 -7.89 22.02
CA GLN A 3 -13.23 -8.58 20.73
C GLN A 3 -13.70 -7.73 19.56
N LEU A 4 -14.80 -6.98 19.73
CA LEU A 4 -15.31 -6.08 18.68
C LEU A 4 -14.32 -4.95 18.40
N VAL A 5 -13.73 -4.35 19.43
CA VAL A 5 -12.69 -3.32 19.27
C VAL A 5 -11.49 -3.87 18.53
N ASN A 6 -11.02 -5.08 18.88
CA ASN A 6 -9.89 -5.72 18.21
C ASN A 6 -10.18 -5.99 16.72
N ILE A 7 -11.38 -6.42 16.39
CA ILE A 7 -11.80 -6.63 14.99
C ILE A 7 -11.79 -5.31 14.23
N ILE A 8 -12.37 -4.25 14.81
CA ILE A 8 -12.39 -2.93 14.17
C ILE A 8 -10.96 -2.42 13.94
N LEU A 9 -10.09 -2.52 14.95
CA LEU A 9 -8.69 -2.11 14.82
C LEU A 9 -7.96 -2.92 13.75
N ALA A 10 -8.18 -4.24 13.68
CA ALA A 10 -7.58 -5.09 12.66
C ALA A 10 -8.03 -4.69 11.25
N VAL A 11 -9.33 -4.40 11.07
CA VAL A 11 -9.88 -3.93 9.79
C VAL A 11 -9.27 -2.60 9.37
N LEU A 12 -9.17 -1.65 10.30
CA LEU A 12 -8.59 -0.34 10.03
C LEU A 12 -7.10 -0.43 9.68
N LEU A 13 -6.35 -1.26 10.44
CA LEU A 13 -4.93 -1.49 10.18
C LEU A 13 -4.71 -2.13 8.81
N PHE A 14 -5.50 -3.13 8.46
CA PHE A 14 -5.43 -3.80 7.17
C PHE A 14 -5.77 -2.85 6.02
N GLY A 15 -6.83 -2.05 6.17
CA GLY A 15 -7.20 -1.00 5.22
C GLY A 15 -6.10 0.04 5.02
N PHE A 16 -5.40 0.41 6.10
CA PHE A 16 -4.27 1.34 6.07
C PHE A 16 -3.08 0.76 5.29
N ILE A 17 -2.73 -0.51 5.52
CA ILE A 17 -1.65 -1.20 4.79
C ILE A 17 -1.97 -1.26 3.29
N ILE A 18 -3.21 -1.60 2.93
CA ILE A 18 -3.65 -1.64 1.53
C ILE A 18 -3.61 -0.23 0.91
N PHE A 19 -4.07 0.78 1.63
CA PHE A 19 -3.99 2.17 1.15
C PHE A 19 -2.55 2.56 0.79
N PHE A 20 -1.57 2.24 1.63
CA PHE A 20 -0.16 2.50 1.33
C PHE A 20 0.35 1.71 0.12
N HIS A 21 -0.10 0.47 -0.03
CA HIS A 21 0.21 -0.34 -1.20
C HIS A 21 -0.29 0.34 -2.49
N GLU A 22 -1.57 0.69 -2.54
CA GLU A 22 -2.18 1.36 -3.71
C GLU A 22 -1.56 2.75 -3.96
N LEU A 23 -1.19 3.46 -2.88
CA LEU A 23 -0.49 4.74 -2.99
C LEU A 23 0.87 4.60 -3.67
N GLY A 24 1.57 3.49 -3.44
CA GLY A 24 2.82 3.17 -4.13
C GLY A 24 2.63 3.07 -5.66
N HIS A 25 1.64 2.30 -6.10
CA HIS A 25 1.29 2.20 -7.52
C HIS A 25 0.89 3.55 -8.11
N PHE A 26 0.04 4.29 -7.41
CA PHE A 26 -0.43 5.61 -7.83
C PHE A 26 0.73 6.60 -8.03
N LEU A 27 1.63 6.70 -7.06
CA LEU A 27 2.76 7.64 -7.13
C LEU A 27 3.75 7.24 -8.22
N ALA A 28 4.05 5.95 -8.36
CA ALA A 28 4.92 5.46 -9.42
C ALA A 28 4.31 5.66 -10.82
N ALA A 29 3.02 5.40 -11.01
CA ALA A 29 2.31 5.67 -12.25
C ALA A 29 2.42 7.15 -12.63
N ARG A 30 2.16 8.05 -11.68
CA ARG A 30 2.28 9.49 -11.88
C ARG A 30 3.71 9.93 -12.21
N LEU A 31 4.71 9.34 -11.55
CA LEU A 31 6.13 9.65 -11.78
C LEU A 31 6.54 9.30 -13.22
N PHE A 32 6.06 8.19 -13.76
CA PHE A 32 6.35 7.76 -15.12
C PHE A 32 5.41 8.34 -16.18
N GLY A 33 4.42 9.17 -15.80
CA GLY A 33 3.50 9.78 -16.74
C GLY A 33 2.34 8.88 -17.18
N VAL A 34 2.12 7.77 -16.48
CA VAL A 34 0.95 6.91 -16.69
C VAL A 34 -0.29 7.58 -16.10
N GLY A 35 -1.35 7.66 -16.90
CA GLY A 35 -2.64 8.16 -16.45
C GLY A 35 -3.29 7.21 -15.44
N VAL A 36 -3.97 7.78 -14.44
CA VAL A 36 -4.73 7.01 -13.44
C VAL A 36 -6.19 7.42 -13.54
N ASP A 37 -7.05 6.49 -13.91
CA ASP A 37 -8.49 6.72 -14.04
C ASP A 37 -9.18 6.78 -12.68
N SER A 38 -8.80 5.88 -11.78
CA SER A 38 -9.42 5.81 -10.45
C SER A 38 -8.44 5.37 -9.38
N PHE A 39 -8.48 6.07 -8.23
CA PHE A 39 -7.79 5.71 -7.01
C PHE A 39 -8.83 5.55 -5.90
N SER A 40 -9.02 4.33 -5.42
CA SER A 40 -10.09 4.00 -4.47
C SER A 40 -9.57 3.32 -3.22
N LEU A 41 -10.10 3.74 -2.07
CA LEU A 41 -9.96 3.04 -0.80
C LEU A 41 -11.22 2.21 -0.54
N GLY A 42 -11.04 0.91 -0.32
CA GLY A 42 -12.12 -0.03 -0.12
C GLY A 42 -12.69 -0.61 -1.42
N MET A 43 -13.67 -1.47 -1.28
CA MET A 43 -14.41 -2.14 -2.36
C MET A 43 -15.92 -1.90 -2.25
N GLY A 44 -16.67 -2.33 -3.27
CA GLY A 44 -18.12 -2.20 -3.33
C GLY A 44 -18.61 -0.83 -3.81
N PRO A 45 -19.83 -0.42 -3.45
CA PRO A 45 -20.41 0.84 -3.90
C PRO A 45 -19.66 2.06 -3.37
N LYS A 46 -19.59 3.12 -4.16
CA LYS A 46 -18.97 4.38 -3.79
C LYS A 46 -19.81 5.10 -2.73
N ILE A 47 -19.21 5.46 -1.58
CA ILE A 47 -19.84 6.33 -0.58
C ILE A 47 -19.55 7.79 -0.93
N ILE A 48 -18.28 8.09 -1.20
CA ILE A 48 -17.82 9.43 -1.58
C ILE A 48 -16.93 9.26 -2.80
N ALA A 49 -17.16 10.07 -3.83
CA ALA A 49 -16.29 10.14 -5.00
C ALA A 49 -16.08 11.59 -5.42
N LYS A 50 -14.86 11.95 -5.76
CA LYS A 50 -14.51 13.27 -6.27
C LYS A 50 -13.52 13.14 -7.42
N LYS A 51 -13.86 13.71 -8.56
CA LYS A 51 -12.97 13.78 -9.71
C LYS A 51 -12.07 15.00 -9.59
N ARG A 52 -10.75 14.80 -9.78
CA ARG A 52 -9.76 15.88 -9.84
C ARG A 52 -8.83 15.64 -11.03
N GLY A 53 -8.93 16.48 -12.04
CA GLY A 53 -8.30 16.23 -13.35
C GLY A 53 -8.92 14.99 -13.98
N ASP A 54 -8.09 14.08 -14.46
CA ASP A 54 -8.51 12.84 -15.09
C ASP A 54 -8.75 11.70 -14.10
N THR A 55 -8.34 11.86 -12.83
CA THR A 55 -8.43 10.82 -11.80
C THR A 55 -9.67 11.01 -10.93
N GLU A 56 -10.41 9.92 -10.72
CA GLU A 56 -11.48 9.82 -9.74
C GLU A 56 -10.93 9.25 -8.42
N TYR A 57 -11.07 10.00 -7.34
CA TYR A 57 -10.75 9.56 -5.98
C TYR A 57 -12.03 9.11 -5.29
N ALA A 58 -12.05 7.89 -4.75
CA ALA A 58 -13.26 7.36 -4.12
C ALA A 58 -12.98 6.63 -2.80
N ILE A 59 -13.95 6.74 -1.88
CA ILE A 59 -14.05 5.90 -0.68
C ILE A 59 -15.27 5.00 -0.88
N ARG A 60 -15.09 3.69 -0.68
CA ARG A 60 -16.11 2.69 -0.91
C ARG A 60 -16.60 2.06 0.40
N ALA A 61 -17.75 1.40 0.34
CA ALA A 61 -18.49 0.96 1.52
C ALA A 61 -17.78 -0.15 2.32
N VAL A 62 -17.03 -1.01 1.66
CA VAL A 62 -16.33 -2.12 2.30
C VAL A 62 -14.87 -1.70 2.54
N PRO A 63 -14.42 -1.54 3.81
CA PRO A 63 -13.09 -1.03 4.13
C PRO A 63 -11.97 -2.07 3.92
N PHE A 64 -12.20 -3.06 3.09
CA PHE A 64 -11.22 -4.04 2.67
C PHE A 64 -10.82 -3.77 1.22
N GLY A 65 -9.51 -3.80 0.97
CA GLY A 65 -9.01 -3.57 -0.37
C GLY A 65 -8.91 -2.10 -0.75
N GLY A 66 -8.59 -1.90 -1.98
CA GLY A 66 -8.44 -0.65 -2.67
C GLY A 66 -8.08 -0.98 -4.10
N PHE A 67 -7.99 -0.01 -4.95
CA PHE A 67 -7.40 -0.20 -6.28
C PHE A 67 -6.95 1.13 -6.89
N CYS A 68 -5.91 1.01 -7.70
CA CYS A 68 -5.39 2.06 -8.54
C CYS A 68 -5.57 1.62 -10.00
N ALA A 69 -6.65 2.06 -10.66
CA ALA A 69 -6.90 1.75 -12.06
C ALA A 69 -6.07 2.66 -12.96
N MET A 70 -5.15 2.08 -13.72
CA MET A 70 -4.31 2.81 -14.67
C MET A 70 -4.94 2.84 -16.06
N GLN A 71 -4.68 3.92 -16.79
CA GLN A 71 -5.17 4.03 -18.16
C GLN A 71 -4.48 3.00 -19.06
N GLY A 72 -5.25 2.33 -19.91
CA GLY A 72 -4.72 1.35 -20.85
C GLY A 72 -4.20 0.06 -20.22
N GLU A 73 -4.58 -0.25 -18.98
CA GLU A 73 -4.27 -1.51 -18.32
C GLU A 73 -5.05 -2.67 -18.97
N ASP A 74 -6.26 -2.40 -19.40
CA ASP A 74 -7.12 -3.38 -20.08
C ASP A 74 -6.96 -3.25 -21.62
N GLU A 75 -6.13 -4.12 -22.19
CA GLU A 75 -5.68 -4.06 -23.59
C GLU A 75 -6.80 -4.25 -24.65
N SER A 76 -8.01 -4.59 -24.24
CA SER A 76 -8.91 -5.31 -25.15
C SER A 76 -9.67 -4.44 -26.16
N LYS A 77 -9.63 -3.09 -26.14
CA LYS A 77 -10.65 -2.35 -26.94
C LYS A 77 -10.31 -0.98 -27.51
N ARG A 78 -9.10 -0.42 -27.38
CA ARG A 78 -8.83 0.91 -27.94
C ARG A 78 -7.40 1.10 -28.47
N GLU A 79 -7.23 2.10 -29.32
CA GLU A 79 -5.92 2.56 -29.75
C GLU A 79 -5.09 3.05 -28.55
N LEU A 80 -3.82 2.64 -28.49
CA LEU A 80 -2.87 3.03 -27.44
C LEU A 80 -2.65 4.55 -27.45
N ARG A 81 -2.75 5.16 -26.28
CA ARG A 81 -2.45 6.58 -26.08
C ARG A 81 -1.12 6.75 -25.32
N PRO A 82 -0.43 7.86 -25.49
CA PRO A 82 0.90 8.07 -24.85
C PRO A 82 0.90 7.94 -23.32
N GLY A 83 -0.23 8.15 -22.65
CA GLY A 83 -0.39 8.01 -21.19
C GLY A 83 -0.86 6.62 -20.73
N ASP A 84 -1.06 5.67 -21.64
CA ASP A 84 -1.53 4.33 -21.29
C ASP A 84 -0.40 3.50 -20.67
N PHE A 85 -0.72 2.71 -19.63
CA PHE A 85 0.22 1.83 -18.96
C PHE A 85 0.96 0.91 -19.93
N THR A 86 0.23 0.30 -20.88
CA THR A 86 0.77 -0.60 -21.88
C THR A 86 1.62 0.09 -22.95
N ALA A 87 1.50 1.41 -23.14
CA ALA A 87 2.35 2.20 -24.02
C ALA A 87 3.74 2.47 -23.45
N HIS A 88 3.94 2.27 -22.15
CA HIS A 88 5.20 2.52 -21.46
C HIS A 88 6.18 1.34 -21.58
N ALA A 89 7.46 1.65 -21.46
CA ALA A 89 8.52 0.64 -21.53
C ALA A 89 8.36 -0.44 -20.45
N PRO A 90 8.74 -1.71 -20.71
CA PRO A 90 8.56 -2.81 -19.76
C PRO A 90 9.17 -2.56 -18.38
N TRP A 91 10.33 -1.90 -18.32
CA TRP A 91 10.98 -1.56 -17.05
C TRP A 91 10.17 -0.54 -16.22
N GLN A 92 9.51 0.45 -16.86
CA GLN A 92 8.65 1.41 -16.19
C GLN A 92 7.42 0.70 -15.58
N ARG A 93 6.79 -0.18 -16.37
CA ARG A 93 5.69 -1.03 -15.91
C ARG A 93 6.10 -1.90 -14.73
N PHE A 94 7.29 -2.51 -14.81
CA PHE A 94 7.84 -3.30 -13.70
C PHE A 94 7.97 -2.47 -12.42
N PHE A 95 8.57 -1.27 -12.49
CA PHE A 95 8.71 -0.40 -11.31
C PHE A 95 7.36 0.04 -10.75
N ILE A 96 6.38 0.33 -11.60
CA ILE A 96 5.02 0.64 -11.15
C ILE A 96 4.42 -0.55 -10.39
N LEU A 97 4.55 -1.76 -10.93
CA LEU A 97 3.98 -2.97 -10.31
C LEU A 97 4.62 -3.32 -8.96
N ILE A 98 5.92 -3.13 -8.78
CA ILE A 98 6.57 -3.42 -7.49
C ILE A 98 6.43 -2.28 -6.48
N ALA A 99 6.08 -1.07 -6.91
CA ALA A 99 6.01 0.11 -6.06
C ALA A 99 5.06 -0.07 -4.87
N GLY A 100 3.94 -0.78 -5.05
CA GLY A 100 3.02 -1.09 -3.97
C GLY A 100 3.69 -1.86 -2.84
N ALA A 101 4.39 -2.95 -3.17
CA ALA A 101 5.13 -3.73 -2.19
C ALA A 101 6.27 -2.91 -1.55
N CYS A 102 7.01 -2.12 -2.33
CA CYS A 102 8.06 -1.26 -1.83
C CYS A 102 7.54 -0.24 -0.80
N PHE A 103 6.36 0.32 -1.03
CA PHE A 103 5.72 1.24 -0.09
C PHE A 103 5.32 0.55 1.22
N ASN A 104 4.85 -0.70 1.17
CA ASN A 104 4.59 -1.47 2.39
C ASN A 104 5.88 -1.77 3.16
N PHE A 105 6.98 -2.11 2.49
CA PHE A 105 8.28 -2.27 3.15
C PHE A 105 8.78 -0.96 3.76
N LEU A 106 8.64 0.16 3.07
CA LEU A 106 8.98 1.48 3.60
C LEU A 106 8.13 1.81 4.84
N LEU A 107 6.82 1.56 4.79
CA LEU A 107 5.92 1.74 5.93
C LEU A 107 6.34 0.88 7.12
N ALA A 108 6.62 -0.40 6.89
CA ALA A 108 7.08 -1.32 7.95
C ALA A 108 8.40 -0.85 8.57
N PHE A 109 9.35 -0.39 7.75
CA PHE A 109 10.62 0.17 8.23
C PHE A 109 10.41 1.41 9.09
N LEU A 110 9.57 2.37 8.65
CA LEU A 110 9.29 3.59 9.40
C LEU A 110 8.58 3.30 10.72
N LEU A 111 7.60 2.39 10.72
CA LEU A 111 6.91 1.98 11.96
C LEU A 111 7.86 1.25 12.91
N GLY A 112 8.71 0.37 12.39
CA GLY A 112 9.74 -0.30 13.18
C GLY A 112 10.74 0.68 13.81
N LEU A 113 11.17 1.70 13.04
CA LEU A 113 12.04 2.74 13.55
C LEU A 113 11.38 3.53 14.69
N VAL A 114 10.13 3.94 14.51
CA VAL A 114 9.36 4.65 15.55
C VAL A 114 9.23 3.78 16.81
N LEU A 115 8.93 2.48 16.64
CA LEU A 115 8.82 1.55 17.75
C LEU A 115 10.13 1.44 18.53
N VAL A 116 11.25 1.23 17.84
CA VAL A 116 12.59 1.15 18.46
C VAL A 116 12.96 2.45 19.17
N MET A 117 12.61 3.60 18.59
CA MET A 117 12.87 4.90 19.23
C MET A 117 12.03 5.10 20.52
N GLN A 118 10.84 4.51 20.60
CA GLN A 118 9.97 4.63 21.78
C GLN A 118 10.29 3.60 22.86
N THR A 119 10.59 2.35 22.48
CA THR A 119 10.80 1.25 23.43
C THR A 119 12.27 1.02 23.76
N GLY A 120 13.18 1.53 22.94
CA GLY A 120 14.58 1.19 22.99
C GLY A 120 14.87 -0.20 22.40
N VAL A 121 16.13 -0.58 22.41
CA VAL A 121 16.57 -1.92 22.02
C VAL A 121 17.00 -2.66 23.29
N ASP A 122 16.33 -3.76 23.59
CA ASP A 122 16.73 -4.61 24.69
C ASP A 122 18.14 -5.14 24.42
N LYS A 123 19.07 -4.80 25.33
CA LYS A 123 20.42 -5.35 25.25
C LYS A 123 20.35 -6.84 25.64
N PRO A 124 20.93 -7.74 24.84
CA PRO A 124 21.00 -9.13 25.24
C PRO A 124 21.82 -9.21 26.55
N TYR A 125 21.24 -9.74 27.60
CA TYR A 125 21.91 -10.01 28.84
C TYR A 125 21.86 -11.50 29.16
N ILE A 126 22.97 -12.01 29.74
CA ILE A 126 23.01 -13.38 30.25
C ILE A 126 22.30 -13.36 31.60
N GLY A 127 21.03 -13.81 31.62
CA GLY A 127 20.18 -13.75 32.80
C GLY A 127 20.63 -14.67 33.95
N GLN A 128 21.04 -15.88 33.65
CA GLN A 128 21.61 -16.85 34.60
C GLN A 128 22.50 -17.86 33.87
N LEU A 129 23.69 -18.10 34.41
CA LEU A 129 24.53 -19.24 34.04
C LEU A 129 24.02 -20.46 34.80
N MET A 130 23.65 -21.54 34.12
CA MET A 130 23.36 -22.80 34.77
C MET A 130 24.66 -23.36 35.35
N PRO A 131 24.69 -23.78 36.64
CA PRO A 131 25.88 -24.39 37.24
C PRO A 131 26.29 -25.63 36.43
N GLY A 132 27.57 -25.62 35.95
CA GLY A 132 28.12 -26.74 35.19
C GLY A 132 28.18 -26.60 33.67
N MET A 133 27.78 -25.45 33.09
CA MET A 133 28.05 -25.17 31.67
C MET A 133 29.38 -24.38 31.54
N PRO A 134 30.19 -24.67 30.52
CA PRO A 134 31.36 -23.86 30.20
C PRO A 134 30.93 -22.46 29.75
N ALA A 135 31.70 -21.46 30.14
CA ALA A 135 31.49 -20.06 29.78
C ALA A 135 31.72 -19.81 28.29
#